data_ddf76d0a62a46a4b272d5b373dd0c694
#
_entry.id   ddf76d0a62a46a4b272d5b373dd0c694
#
_cell.length_a   1.000
_cell.length_b   1.000
_cell.length_c   1.000
_cell.angle_alpha   90.00
_cell.angle_beta   90.00
_cell.angle_gamma   90.00
#
_symmetry.space_group_name_H-M   'P 1'
#
loop_
_entity.id
_entity.type
_entity.pdbx_description
1 polymer ?
#
loop_
_entity_poly.entity_id
_entity_poly.type
_entity_poly.pdbx_seq_one_letter_code
_entity_poly.pdbx_strand_id
1 'polypeptide(L)'
;IHPKEEYEIRKDENKRFCDQLGFEFIDADYDKENWFERIKGLENEPERGARCTQCFDMRFERSALFAHEHDFPTFATTLGISRGKDMKQINDSGHRAAARYKKVNYWDFNWRKQGGSSRMIEISKRENFYQQEYCGCVYSLRDTNKWRMSQNKPRIISCLLYTSDA
;
A
#
# COMPACT_ATOMS: atom_id res chain seq x y z
N ILE A 1 -4.86 4.29 4.15
CA ILE A 1 -4.65 3.06 4.89
C ILE A 1 -4.90 3.31 6.36
N HIS A 2 -5.27 2.29 7.08
CA HIS A 2 -5.84 2.43 8.40
C HIS A 2 -5.18 1.42 9.37
N PRO A 3 -4.78 1.76 10.60
CA PRO A 3 -5.11 2.97 11.39
C PRO A 3 -4.50 4.28 10.86
N LYS A 4 -5.10 5.39 11.30
CA LYS A 4 -4.71 6.73 10.84
C LYS A 4 -3.27 7.07 11.23
N GLU A 5 -2.85 6.70 12.42
CA GLU A 5 -1.49 6.94 12.91
C GLU A 5 -0.44 6.27 12.01
N GLU A 6 -0.69 5.04 11.60
CA GLU A 6 0.19 4.33 10.65
C GLU A 6 0.19 4.99 9.27
N TYR A 7 -0.95 5.53 8.85
CA TYR A 7 -1.05 6.31 7.62
C TYR A 7 -0.19 7.58 7.70
N GLU A 8 -0.29 8.35 8.79
CA GLU A 8 0.47 9.59 8.96
C GLU A 8 1.97 9.32 9.00
N ILE A 9 2.44 8.33 9.77
CA ILE A 9 3.86 7.96 9.81
C ILE A 9 4.39 7.64 8.41
N ARG A 10 3.66 6.85 7.63
CA ARG A 10 4.08 6.49 6.26
C ARG A 10 3.99 7.67 5.29
N LYS A 11 3.02 8.54 5.46
CA LYS A 11 2.89 9.76 4.67
C LYS A 11 4.07 10.69 4.92
N ASP A 12 4.36 10.98 6.18
CA ASP A 12 5.44 11.88 6.57
C ASP A 12 6.80 11.36 6.08
N GLU A 13 7.02 10.04 6.14
CA GLU A 13 8.23 9.41 5.61
C GLU A 13 8.34 9.55 4.09
N ASN A 14 7.24 9.34 3.35
CA ASN A 14 7.23 9.55 1.90
C ASN A 14 7.45 11.01 1.54
N LYS A 15 6.80 11.94 2.23
CA LYS A 15 6.97 13.38 2.03
C LYS A 15 8.42 13.78 2.27
N ARG A 16 8.99 13.41 3.42
CA ARG A 16 10.39 13.68 3.74
C ARG A 16 11.34 13.24 2.63
N PHE A 17 11.14 12.03 2.10
CA PHE A 17 12.02 11.47 1.08
C PHE A 17 11.79 12.10 -0.29
N CYS A 18 10.57 12.44 -0.66
CA CYS A 18 10.28 13.22 -1.87
C CYS A 18 10.96 14.58 -1.81
N ASP A 19 10.84 15.30 -0.70
CA ASP A 19 11.49 16.61 -0.48
C ASP A 19 13.02 16.49 -0.63
N GLN A 20 13.63 15.46 -0.04
CA GLN A 20 15.07 15.20 -0.14
C GLN A 20 15.53 14.95 -1.59
N LEU A 21 14.69 14.32 -2.41
CA LEU A 21 14.98 14.03 -3.82
C LEU A 21 14.55 15.15 -4.79
N GLY A 22 13.88 16.19 -4.30
CA GLY A 22 13.32 17.27 -5.12
C GLY A 22 12.10 16.82 -5.95
N PHE A 23 11.37 15.80 -5.50
CA PHE A 23 10.14 15.35 -6.14
C PHE A 23 8.92 15.97 -5.46
N GLU A 24 7.93 16.30 -6.27
CA GLU A 24 6.63 16.72 -5.77
C GLU A 24 5.94 15.55 -5.05
N PHE A 25 5.42 15.82 -3.85
CA PHE A 25 4.61 14.89 -3.09
C PHE A 25 3.14 15.32 -3.14
N ILE A 26 2.27 14.45 -3.64
CA ILE A 26 0.82 14.68 -3.66
C ILE A 26 0.17 13.88 -2.55
N ASP A 27 -0.41 14.56 -1.57
CA ASP A 27 -1.20 13.94 -0.50
C ASP A 27 -2.61 13.61 -1.02
N ALA A 28 -2.84 12.35 -1.34
CA ALA A 28 -4.16 11.89 -1.75
C ALA A 28 -5.10 11.71 -0.55
N ASP A 29 -6.40 11.67 -0.83
CA ASP A 29 -7.45 11.59 0.18
C ASP A 29 -7.29 10.37 1.10
N TYR A 30 -7.50 10.59 2.40
CA TYR A 30 -7.65 9.54 3.39
C TYR A 30 -9.11 9.06 3.45
N ASP A 31 -9.52 8.34 2.42
CA ASP A 31 -10.89 7.85 2.24
C ASP A 31 -11.04 6.42 2.78
N LYS A 32 -11.08 6.30 4.11
CA LYS A 32 -11.25 5.00 4.77
C LYS A 32 -12.67 4.45 4.64
N GLU A 33 -13.67 5.32 4.58
CA GLU A 33 -15.08 4.95 4.48
C GLU A 33 -15.35 4.19 3.17
N ASN A 34 -14.87 4.71 2.04
CA ASN A 34 -14.96 4.04 0.73
C ASN A 34 -14.22 2.69 0.75
N TRP A 35 -13.06 2.63 1.42
CA TRP A 35 -12.36 1.36 1.53
C TRP A 35 -13.15 0.32 2.34
N PHE A 36 -13.72 0.69 3.50
CA PHE A 36 -14.53 -0.21 4.29
C PHE A 36 -15.78 -0.68 3.53
N GLU A 37 -16.45 0.20 2.78
CA GLU A 37 -17.60 -0.20 1.96
C GLU A 37 -17.20 -1.19 0.86
N ARG A 38 -16.08 -0.96 0.17
CA ARG A 38 -15.58 -1.86 -0.88
C ARG A 38 -15.21 -3.25 -0.39
N ILE A 39 -14.77 -3.37 0.85
CA ILE A 39 -14.32 -4.64 1.42
C ILE A 39 -15.36 -5.33 2.30
N LYS A 40 -16.57 -4.80 2.37
CA LYS A 40 -17.68 -5.37 3.13
C LYS A 40 -17.95 -6.82 2.72
N GLY A 41 -17.98 -7.72 3.70
CA GLY A 41 -18.06 -9.16 3.48
C GLY A 41 -16.72 -9.86 3.16
N LEU A 42 -15.62 -9.09 3.05
CA LEU A 42 -14.28 -9.61 2.78
C LEU A 42 -13.32 -9.48 3.99
N GLU A 43 -13.84 -9.17 5.17
CA GLU A 43 -13.07 -8.89 6.40
C GLU A 43 -12.19 -10.07 6.83
N ASN A 44 -12.65 -11.28 6.54
CA ASN A 44 -11.96 -12.52 6.90
C ASN A 44 -11.11 -13.12 5.76
N GLU A 45 -11.08 -12.46 4.60
CA GLU A 45 -10.20 -12.86 3.52
C GLU A 45 -8.72 -12.81 3.95
N PRO A 46 -7.90 -13.78 3.56
CA PRO A 46 -6.47 -13.78 3.87
C PRO A 46 -5.76 -12.64 3.14
N GLU A 47 -4.50 -12.38 3.50
CA GLU A 47 -3.62 -11.57 2.66
C GLU A 47 -3.52 -12.21 1.26
N ARG A 48 -3.45 -11.38 0.23
CA ARG A 48 -3.51 -11.72 -1.20
C ARG A 48 -4.89 -12.23 -1.67
N GLY A 49 -5.91 -12.32 -0.81
CA GLY A 49 -7.29 -12.64 -1.18
C GLY A 49 -8.02 -11.44 -1.82
N ALA A 50 -9.33 -11.60 -1.99
CA ALA A 50 -10.20 -10.61 -2.65
C ALA A 50 -10.14 -9.22 -1.98
N ARG A 51 -10.04 -9.15 -0.65
CA ARG A 51 -9.86 -7.89 0.09
C ARG A 51 -8.64 -7.11 -0.40
N CYS A 52 -7.51 -7.78 -0.66
CA CYS A 52 -6.31 -7.12 -1.18
C CYS A 52 -6.49 -6.61 -2.61
N THR A 53 -7.26 -7.32 -3.44
CA THR A 53 -7.61 -6.85 -4.78
C THR A 53 -8.38 -5.53 -4.70
N GLN A 54 -9.42 -5.44 -3.85
CA GLN A 54 -10.17 -4.20 -3.66
C GLN A 54 -9.28 -3.04 -3.19
N CYS A 55 -8.34 -3.33 -2.29
CA CYS A 55 -7.36 -2.34 -1.82
C CYS A 55 -6.45 -1.83 -2.95
N PHE A 56 -5.99 -2.71 -3.83
CA PHE A 56 -5.17 -2.32 -4.98
C PHE A 56 -6.01 -1.56 -6.01
N ASP A 57 -7.20 -2.03 -6.34
CA ASP A 57 -8.10 -1.38 -7.30
C ASP A 57 -8.40 0.06 -6.87
N MET A 58 -8.82 0.28 -5.63
CA MET A 58 -9.08 1.63 -5.11
C MET A 58 -7.86 2.56 -5.25
N ARG A 59 -6.68 2.08 -4.92
CA ARG A 59 -5.45 2.88 -4.98
C ARG A 59 -5.04 3.18 -6.42
N PHE A 60 -5.10 2.19 -7.30
CA PHE A 60 -4.73 2.39 -8.70
C PHE A 60 -5.76 3.18 -9.49
N GLU A 61 -7.05 3.07 -9.17
CA GLU A 61 -8.09 3.95 -9.71
C GLU A 61 -7.77 5.41 -9.42
N ARG A 62 -7.36 5.73 -8.18
CA ARG A 62 -6.97 7.10 -7.81
C ARG A 62 -5.71 7.56 -8.54
N SER A 63 -4.70 6.68 -8.66
CA SER A 63 -3.46 7.00 -9.38
C SER A 63 -3.69 7.19 -10.88
N ALA A 64 -4.51 6.35 -11.50
CA ALA A 64 -4.84 6.46 -12.91
C ALA A 64 -5.69 7.71 -13.23
N LEU A 65 -6.64 8.05 -12.34
CA LEU A 65 -7.41 9.29 -12.45
C LEU A 65 -6.49 10.51 -12.37
N PHE A 66 -5.60 10.55 -11.38
CA PHE A 66 -4.63 11.65 -11.24
C PHE A 66 -3.73 11.77 -12.48
N ALA A 67 -3.23 10.66 -13.00
CA ALA A 67 -2.44 10.65 -14.22
C ALA A 67 -3.22 11.19 -15.42
N HIS A 68 -4.51 10.85 -15.52
CA HIS A 68 -5.38 11.37 -16.58
C HIS A 68 -5.64 12.87 -16.45
N GLU A 69 -5.97 13.35 -15.25
CA GLU A 69 -6.30 14.76 -14.98
C GLU A 69 -5.10 15.70 -15.17
N HIS A 70 -3.88 15.18 -15.01
CA HIS A 70 -2.63 15.94 -15.09
C HIS A 70 -1.78 15.58 -16.32
N ASP A 71 -2.37 14.93 -17.33
CA ASP A 71 -1.71 14.57 -18.59
C ASP A 71 -0.43 13.73 -18.44
N PHE A 72 -0.33 12.93 -17.37
CA PHE A 72 0.73 11.94 -17.25
C PHE A 72 0.43 10.72 -18.11
N PRO A 73 1.29 10.36 -19.06
CA PRO A 73 1.03 9.22 -19.95
C PRO A 73 1.22 7.86 -19.27
N THR A 74 1.83 7.84 -18.07
CA THR A 74 2.18 6.59 -17.39
C THR A 74 2.17 6.77 -15.89
N PHE A 75 1.66 5.76 -15.19
CA PHE A 75 1.85 5.61 -13.74
C PHE A 75 2.41 4.23 -13.40
N ALA A 76 3.03 4.13 -12.24
CA ALA A 76 3.62 2.89 -11.73
C ALA A 76 3.34 2.72 -10.24
N THR A 77 3.74 1.59 -9.69
CA THR A 77 3.68 1.35 -8.25
C THR A 77 4.97 0.73 -7.73
N THR A 78 5.33 1.06 -6.50
CA THR A 78 6.41 0.39 -5.75
C THR A 78 5.92 -0.78 -4.90
N LEU A 79 4.61 -1.05 -4.86
CA LEU A 79 4.03 -2.14 -4.05
C LEU A 79 4.66 -3.50 -4.34
N GLY A 80 5.03 -3.73 -5.60
CA GLY A 80 5.63 -4.97 -6.06
C GLY A 80 7.02 -5.27 -5.50
N ILE A 81 7.70 -4.30 -4.86
CA ILE A 81 9.01 -4.57 -4.22
C ILE A 81 8.87 -5.50 -3.01
N SER A 82 7.74 -5.47 -2.31
CA SER A 82 7.47 -6.32 -1.16
C SER A 82 7.28 -7.79 -1.56
N ARG A 83 8.07 -8.68 -0.98
CA ARG A 83 7.93 -10.14 -1.16
C ARG A 83 6.59 -10.69 -0.66
N GLY A 84 5.94 -9.97 0.26
CA GLY A 84 4.62 -10.31 0.78
C GLY A 84 3.47 -10.07 -0.19
N LYS A 85 3.72 -9.47 -1.37
CA LYS A 85 2.69 -9.13 -2.36
C LYS A 85 2.74 -10.04 -3.58
N ASP A 86 1.57 -10.34 -4.13
CA ASP A 86 1.43 -11.04 -5.40
C ASP A 86 1.55 -10.04 -6.56
N MET A 87 2.57 -10.25 -7.43
CA MET A 87 2.83 -9.36 -8.57
C MET A 87 1.72 -9.43 -9.61
N LYS A 88 1.15 -10.61 -9.84
CA LYS A 88 0.06 -10.75 -10.81
C LYS A 88 -1.15 -9.97 -10.35
N GLN A 89 -1.54 -10.12 -9.08
CA GLN A 89 -2.67 -9.39 -8.49
C GLN A 89 -2.49 -7.87 -8.57
N ILE A 90 -1.27 -7.38 -8.29
CA ILE A 90 -0.93 -5.95 -8.41
C ILE A 90 -1.06 -5.49 -9.85
N ASN A 91 -0.44 -6.19 -10.80
CA ASN A 91 -0.41 -5.79 -12.20
C ASN A 91 -1.81 -5.84 -12.83
N ASP A 92 -2.60 -6.88 -12.52
CA ASP A 92 -4.00 -6.97 -12.97
C ASP A 92 -4.81 -5.75 -12.52
N SER A 93 -4.64 -5.29 -11.28
CA SER A 93 -5.30 -4.07 -10.77
C SER A 93 -4.80 -2.80 -11.47
N GLY A 94 -3.49 -2.68 -11.69
CA GLY A 94 -2.90 -1.54 -12.40
C GLY A 94 -3.41 -1.43 -13.85
N HIS A 95 -3.44 -2.55 -14.57
CA HIS A 95 -3.95 -2.58 -15.95
C HIS A 95 -5.46 -2.28 -16.01
N ARG A 96 -6.27 -2.81 -15.07
CA ARG A 96 -7.71 -2.46 -15.01
C ARG A 96 -7.92 -0.97 -14.80
N ALA A 97 -7.13 -0.35 -13.93
CA ALA A 97 -7.24 1.09 -13.68
C ALA A 97 -6.84 1.92 -14.91
N ALA A 98 -5.71 1.58 -15.56
CA ALA A 98 -5.23 2.25 -16.76
C ALA A 98 -6.22 2.14 -17.92
N ALA A 99 -6.86 0.99 -18.09
CA ALA A 99 -7.81 0.74 -19.18
C ALA A 99 -9.03 1.68 -19.20
N ARG A 100 -9.29 2.42 -18.11
CA ARG A 100 -10.33 3.45 -18.03
C ARG A 100 -10.00 4.71 -18.82
N TYR A 101 -8.74 4.95 -19.16
CA TYR A 101 -8.24 6.19 -19.73
C TYR A 101 -7.36 5.93 -20.97
N LYS A 102 -7.77 6.37 -22.14
CA LYS A 102 -7.10 6.07 -23.43
C LYS A 102 -5.63 6.48 -23.52
N LYS A 103 -5.23 7.48 -22.74
CA LYS A 103 -3.85 8.06 -22.79
C LYS A 103 -2.99 7.66 -21.60
N VAL A 104 -3.50 6.82 -20.70
CA VAL A 104 -2.79 6.44 -19.48
C VAL A 104 -2.37 4.99 -19.56
N ASN A 105 -1.10 4.72 -19.30
CA ASN A 105 -0.56 3.37 -19.26
C ASN A 105 -0.11 3.02 -17.84
N TYR A 106 -0.25 1.77 -17.47
CA TYR A 106 0.35 1.23 -16.26
C TYR A 106 1.70 0.57 -16.60
N TRP A 107 2.77 1.01 -15.92
CA TRP A 107 4.09 0.39 -16.08
C TRP A 107 4.26 -0.72 -15.04
N ASP A 108 4.20 -1.97 -15.48
CA ASP A 108 4.23 -3.18 -14.66
C ASP A 108 5.63 -3.72 -14.35
N PHE A 109 6.60 -2.82 -14.23
CA PHE A 109 7.99 -3.19 -13.98
C PHE A 109 8.16 -3.98 -12.68
N ASN A 110 8.92 -5.07 -12.74
CA ASN A 110 9.23 -5.88 -11.57
C ASN A 110 10.47 -5.37 -10.82
N TRP A 111 10.24 -4.52 -9.84
CA TRP A 111 11.26 -3.88 -9.01
C TRP A 111 12.14 -4.84 -8.20
N ARG A 112 11.80 -6.15 -8.09
CA ARG A 112 12.61 -7.16 -7.39
C ARG A 112 13.76 -7.69 -8.24
N LYS A 113 13.62 -7.61 -9.58
CA LYS A 113 14.63 -8.12 -10.53
C LYS A 113 15.85 -7.22 -10.60
N GLN A 114 16.91 -7.73 -11.25
CA GLN A 114 18.15 -7.01 -11.53
C GLN A 114 18.77 -6.34 -10.28
N GLY A 115 18.79 -7.06 -9.16
CA GLY A 115 19.34 -6.54 -7.90
C GLY A 115 18.42 -5.60 -7.12
N GLY A 116 17.20 -5.32 -7.60
CA GLY A 116 16.28 -4.36 -6.98
C GLY A 116 15.94 -4.68 -5.52
N SER A 117 15.77 -5.96 -5.15
CA SER A 117 15.54 -6.33 -3.76
C SER A 117 16.73 -5.97 -2.84
N SER A 118 17.96 -6.19 -3.29
CA SER A 118 19.16 -5.84 -2.51
C SER A 118 19.31 -4.32 -2.42
N ARG A 119 19.06 -3.62 -3.52
CA ARG A 119 19.10 -2.16 -3.59
C ARG A 119 18.07 -1.53 -2.65
N MET A 120 16.86 -2.07 -2.59
CA MET A 120 15.81 -1.62 -1.66
C MET A 120 16.28 -1.73 -0.20
N ILE A 121 16.90 -2.85 0.19
CA ILE A 121 17.43 -3.04 1.56
C ILE A 121 18.54 -2.04 1.87
N GLU A 122 19.46 -1.83 0.93
CA GLU A 122 20.55 -0.85 1.06
C GLU A 122 20.00 0.56 1.28
N ILE A 123 19.09 1.02 0.42
CA ILE A 123 18.45 2.33 0.52
C ILE A 123 17.69 2.47 1.83
N SER A 124 16.89 1.47 2.19
CA SER A 124 16.10 1.48 3.43
C SER A 124 16.97 1.67 4.68
N LYS A 125 18.14 1.03 4.71
CA LYS A 125 19.10 1.19 5.81
C LYS A 125 19.79 2.56 5.80
N ARG A 126 20.26 2.98 4.62
CA ARG A 126 20.97 4.26 4.45
C ARG A 126 20.09 5.45 4.82
N GLU A 127 18.84 5.43 4.39
CA GLU A 127 17.87 6.51 4.64
C GLU A 127 17.14 6.37 5.98
N ASN A 128 17.42 5.28 6.72
CA ASN A 128 16.78 4.96 7.99
C ASN A 128 15.25 4.97 7.90
N PHE A 129 14.70 4.36 6.84
CA PHE A 129 13.26 4.34 6.62
C PHE A 129 12.50 3.60 7.73
N TYR A 130 11.32 4.13 8.05
CA TYR A 130 10.38 3.46 8.93
C TYR A 130 10.12 2.02 8.49
N GLN A 131 10.33 1.08 9.43
CA GLN A 131 10.13 -0.35 9.17
C GLN A 131 8.71 -0.76 9.55
N GLN A 132 7.85 -0.91 8.56
CA GLN A 132 6.48 -1.37 8.79
C GLN A 132 6.44 -2.84 9.25
N GLU A 133 5.65 -3.13 10.27
CA GLU A 133 5.52 -4.47 10.82
C GLU A 133 4.33 -5.27 10.24
N TYR A 134 3.43 -4.61 9.50
CA TYR A 134 2.26 -5.22 8.84
C TYR A 134 1.91 -4.46 7.56
N CYS A 135 1.00 -5.00 6.75
CA CYS A 135 0.67 -4.44 5.43
C CYS A 135 0.13 -3.00 5.49
N GLY A 136 -0.62 -2.66 6.54
CA GLY A 136 -1.17 -1.31 6.75
C GLY A 136 -2.70 -1.23 6.72
N CYS A 137 -3.42 -2.34 6.83
CA CYS A 137 -4.85 -2.33 7.11
C CYS A 137 -5.14 -3.01 8.46
N VAL A 138 -6.27 -2.67 9.08
CA VAL A 138 -6.67 -3.22 10.39
C VAL A 138 -6.72 -4.74 10.40
N TYR A 139 -7.10 -5.36 9.30
CA TYR A 139 -7.18 -6.82 9.19
C TYR A 139 -5.79 -7.46 9.11
N SER A 140 -4.85 -6.87 8.39
CA SER A 140 -3.47 -7.36 8.43
C SER A 140 -2.81 -7.13 9.79
N LEU A 141 -3.15 -6.06 10.49
CA LEU A 141 -2.73 -5.83 11.88
C LEU A 141 -3.32 -6.91 12.81
N ARG A 142 -4.63 -7.17 12.71
CA ARG A 142 -5.32 -8.24 13.46
C ARG A 142 -4.63 -9.58 13.25
N ASP A 143 -4.39 -9.96 12.01
CA ASP A 143 -3.85 -11.28 11.67
C ASP A 143 -2.37 -11.41 12.05
N THR A 144 -1.58 -10.34 11.87
CA THR A 144 -0.19 -10.26 12.36
C THR A 144 -0.15 -10.39 13.88
N ASN A 145 -1.04 -9.74 14.61
CA ASN A 145 -1.09 -9.84 16.07
C ASN A 145 -1.52 -11.23 16.54
N LYS A 146 -2.48 -11.89 15.87
CA LYS A 146 -2.81 -13.29 16.16
C LYS A 146 -1.59 -14.20 16.01
N TRP A 147 -0.85 -14.04 14.91
CA TRP A 147 0.38 -14.80 14.69
C TRP A 147 1.46 -14.50 15.75
N ARG A 148 1.69 -13.21 16.07
CA ARG A 148 2.66 -12.83 17.12
C ARG A 148 2.32 -13.46 18.47
N MET A 149 1.06 -13.44 18.85
CA MET A 149 0.59 -14.07 20.10
C MET A 149 0.85 -15.59 20.11
N SER A 150 0.62 -16.29 18.99
CA SER A 150 0.92 -17.70 18.88
C SER A 150 2.42 -18.03 18.99
N GLN A 151 3.29 -17.04 18.77
CA GLN A 151 4.74 -17.12 18.89
C GLN A 151 5.28 -16.52 20.21
N ASN A 152 4.41 -16.24 21.19
CA ASN A 152 4.75 -15.58 22.46
C ASN A 152 5.46 -14.23 22.26
N LYS A 153 5.14 -13.50 21.19
CA LYS A 153 5.67 -12.15 20.90
C LYS A 153 4.68 -11.08 21.32
N PRO A 154 5.15 -9.89 21.75
CA PRO A 154 4.25 -8.80 22.09
C PRO A 154 3.43 -8.37 20.86
N ARG A 155 2.21 -7.92 21.10
CA ARG A 155 1.35 -7.36 20.05
C ARG A 155 1.93 -6.05 19.52
N ILE A 156 1.71 -5.78 18.24
CA ILE A 156 1.91 -4.45 17.69
C ILE A 156 0.78 -3.57 18.22
N ILE A 157 1.13 -2.54 18.97
CA ILE A 157 0.19 -1.55 19.50
C ILE A 157 0.15 -0.41 18.49
N SER A 158 -0.68 -0.54 17.48
CA SER A 158 -1.17 0.59 16.73
C SER A 158 -2.33 1.15 17.53
N CYS A 159 -2.24 2.39 17.95
CA CYS A 159 -3.09 3.05 18.94
C CYS A 159 -4.50 2.46 19.16
N LEU A 160 -4.80 2.13 20.39
CA LEU A 160 -5.82 1.22 20.94
C LEU A 160 -7.30 1.63 20.76
N LEU A 161 -7.69 2.35 19.72
CA LEU A 161 -9.04 2.92 19.67
C LEU A 161 -10.02 2.25 18.71
N TYR A 162 -9.76 1.01 18.26
CA TYR A 162 -10.73 0.29 17.41
C TYR A 162 -10.95 -1.17 17.81
N THR A 163 -11.20 -1.43 19.08
CA THR A 163 -11.62 -2.76 19.54
C THR A 163 -12.94 -2.76 20.31
N SER A 164 -13.74 -1.73 20.22
CA SER A 164 -14.99 -1.70 20.96
C SER A 164 -16.29 -1.78 20.14
N ASP A 165 -16.23 -1.76 18.80
CA ASP A 165 -17.47 -1.86 18.02
C ASP A 165 -17.25 -2.56 16.67
N ALA A 166 -17.05 -3.87 16.69
CA ALA A 166 -17.26 -4.76 15.53
C ALA A 166 -17.54 -6.19 15.98
#